data_3cba8a5fd46b083c1898514b689a3854
#
_entry.id   3cba8a5fd46b083c1898514b689a3854
#
_cell.length_a   1.000
_cell.length_b   1.000
_cell.length_c   1.000
_cell.angle_alpha   90.00
_cell.angle_beta   90.00
_cell.angle_gamma   90.00
#
_symmetry.space_group_name_H-M   'P 1'
#
loop_
_entity.id
_entity.type
_entity.pdbx_description
1 polymer ?
#
loop_
_entity_poly.entity_id
_entity_poly.type
_entity_poly.pdbx_seq_one_letter_code
_entity_poly.pdbx_strand_id
1 'polypeptide(L)'
;MIDQARSILKTVFGYDEFRPLQFEIITNILKKKDALVVMPTGGGKSLCYQIPALIFEGLTIVISPLISLMKDQVEQMTQSGVAAAVLNSSLSADEYRRNVQLVKQKKAKMLYLAPEALLKNSMLELLSAINIECLAIDEAHCISQWGHDFRPEYRRLAEVRDHFSAAACVALTATATPRVREDIKTSLNMDRGREFVASFNRENLFIHIHPKDNPLDQTIQFMRKFPDQSGIIYCFSRKQVEDLSAVLANEGFSVRPYHAGLSDQDRHRNQEAFIRDDVQIIVATIAFGMGIDKPNVRFVVHFDLPQNIEGYYQEIGRAGRDGLKSQCLLLFSYGDVQKIKYFIDQKNDHEKRVANIRLSSLLRLAETEVCRRIPLLHYFGEDYTIDKCNMCDNCLSEKKELVDITVDAQKFLSCVKRTGETFGSNHLIDVLRGSQAKKVLQFGHHKLSTYGIGENYSKKQWQQLSRQFLHKGLMVQDMEFGSLKLTAKGWDVLKDDLKIWGQLEQKAASAPTVKETVKLDDLDYDRELFEILRKTRKELADEAGVPPFVIFADKTLVEMAAYFPQSSDNFLDIHGVGKVKAKKFGTLFMQVIGSYCRDNQIQERPKNPPPDFAG
;
A
#
# COMPACT_ATOMS: atom_id res chain seq x y z
N MET A 1 -12.57 18.12 -27.18
CA MET A 1 -12.15 17.87 -25.76
C MET A 1 -11.71 16.44 -25.53
N ILE A 2 -12.46 15.40 -25.93
CA ILE A 2 -12.09 13.99 -25.67
C ILE A 2 -10.86 13.57 -26.47
N ASP A 3 -10.79 13.90 -27.75
CA ASP A 3 -9.61 13.61 -28.58
C ASP A 3 -8.37 14.39 -28.10
N GLN A 4 -8.58 15.58 -27.56
CA GLN A 4 -7.55 16.37 -26.91
C GLN A 4 -7.04 15.68 -25.63
N ALA A 5 -7.92 15.05 -24.84
CA ALA A 5 -7.52 14.29 -23.66
C ALA A 5 -6.63 13.09 -24.02
N ARG A 6 -6.97 12.34 -25.09
CA ARG A 6 -6.12 11.25 -25.61
C ARG A 6 -4.78 11.76 -26.13
N SER A 7 -4.80 12.87 -26.85
CA SER A 7 -3.57 13.50 -27.35
C SER A 7 -2.64 13.91 -26.18
N ILE A 8 -3.18 14.52 -25.12
CA ILE A 8 -2.43 14.91 -23.93
C ILE A 8 -1.89 13.66 -23.21
N LEU A 9 -2.71 12.60 -23.06
CA LEU A 9 -2.27 11.34 -22.46
C LEU A 9 -1.02 10.79 -23.16
N LYS A 10 -1.01 10.76 -24.50
CA LYS A 10 0.14 10.28 -25.27
C LYS A 10 1.30 11.28 -25.28
N THR A 11 1.04 12.55 -25.57
CA THR A 11 2.12 13.51 -25.85
C THR A 11 2.81 14.06 -24.61
N VAL A 12 2.06 14.22 -23.49
CA VAL A 12 2.59 14.77 -22.24
C VAL A 12 3.01 13.64 -21.29
N PHE A 13 2.14 12.64 -21.12
CA PHE A 13 2.36 11.58 -20.13
C PHE A 13 2.98 10.29 -20.71
N GLY A 14 2.96 10.09 -22.05
CA GLY A 14 3.56 8.94 -22.71
C GLY A 14 2.78 7.64 -22.54
N TYR A 15 1.46 7.73 -22.34
CA TYR A 15 0.58 6.55 -22.21
C TYR A 15 -0.31 6.41 -23.43
N ASP A 16 -0.46 5.19 -23.94
CA ASP A 16 -1.26 4.89 -25.12
C ASP A 16 -2.75 4.86 -24.83
N GLU A 17 -3.12 4.33 -23.64
CA GLU A 17 -4.50 4.11 -23.26
C GLU A 17 -4.78 4.59 -21.84
N PHE A 18 -6.03 4.96 -21.60
CA PHE A 18 -6.53 5.23 -20.26
C PHE A 18 -6.68 3.92 -19.47
N ARG A 19 -6.34 3.96 -18.21
CA ARG A 19 -6.69 2.88 -17.28
C ARG A 19 -8.22 2.82 -17.09
N PRO A 20 -8.76 1.67 -16.63
CA PRO A 20 -10.20 1.54 -16.34
C PRO A 20 -10.74 2.74 -15.55
N LEU A 21 -11.90 3.25 -15.93
CA LEU A 21 -12.61 4.40 -15.39
C LEU A 21 -11.96 5.79 -15.61
N GLN A 22 -10.67 5.89 -15.95
CA GLN A 22 -10.04 7.21 -16.13
C GLN A 22 -10.73 8.03 -17.23
N PHE A 23 -11.08 7.39 -18.35
CA PHE A 23 -11.75 8.05 -19.46
C PHE A 23 -13.12 8.62 -19.08
N GLU A 24 -13.92 7.83 -18.36
CA GLU A 24 -15.25 8.22 -17.89
C GLU A 24 -15.17 9.35 -16.88
N ILE A 25 -14.20 9.28 -15.95
CA ILE A 25 -13.95 10.31 -14.94
C ILE A 25 -13.54 11.62 -15.59
N ILE A 26 -12.56 11.59 -16.49
CA ILE A 26 -12.08 12.76 -17.23
C ILE A 26 -13.22 13.38 -18.03
N THR A 27 -14.02 12.54 -18.73
CA THR A 27 -15.18 13.01 -19.50
C THR A 27 -16.22 13.69 -18.60
N ASN A 28 -16.46 13.14 -17.39
CA ASN A 28 -17.39 13.73 -16.43
C ASN A 28 -16.91 15.12 -15.95
N ILE A 29 -15.62 15.23 -15.63
CA ILE A 29 -14.99 16.49 -15.16
C ILE A 29 -15.00 17.55 -16.26
N LEU A 30 -14.69 17.18 -17.50
CA LEU A 30 -14.74 18.10 -18.66
C LEU A 30 -16.16 18.63 -18.93
N LYS A 31 -17.20 17.91 -18.51
CA LYS A 31 -18.61 18.36 -18.53
C LYS A 31 -19.00 19.18 -17.31
N LYS A 32 -18.04 19.58 -16.46
CA LYS A 32 -18.28 20.36 -15.23
C LYS A 32 -19.20 19.66 -14.22
N LYS A 33 -19.15 18.33 -14.18
CA LYS A 33 -19.93 17.54 -13.24
C LYS A 33 -19.06 17.04 -12.09
N ASP A 34 -19.62 17.09 -10.89
CA ASP A 34 -18.97 16.59 -9.70
C ASP A 34 -18.73 15.08 -9.75
N ALA A 35 -17.65 14.64 -9.12
CA ALA A 35 -17.28 13.24 -9.06
C ALA A 35 -16.66 12.86 -7.71
N LEU A 36 -17.11 11.75 -7.15
CA LEU A 36 -16.37 11.00 -6.13
C LEU A 36 -15.59 9.88 -6.83
N VAL A 37 -14.28 9.90 -6.71
CA VAL A 37 -13.38 8.96 -7.38
C VAL A 37 -12.64 8.12 -6.33
N VAL A 38 -12.94 6.85 -6.30
CA VAL A 38 -12.27 5.87 -5.43
C VAL A 38 -11.45 4.93 -6.30
N MET A 39 -10.13 5.07 -6.23
CA MET A 39 -9.19 4.27 -7.01
C MET A 39 -7.98 3.90 -6.15
N PRO A 40 -7.46 2.68 -6.25
CA PRO A 40 -6.31 2.25 -5.43
C PRO A 40 -5.08 3.14 -5.66
N THR A 41 -4.15 3.11 -4.72
CA THR A 41 -2.84 3.76 -4.89
C THR A 41 -2.14 3.16 -6.11
N GLY A 42 -1.53 4.01 -6.95
CA GLY A 42 -0.98 3.59 -8.24
C GLY A 42 -2.02 3.42 -9.36
N GLY A 43 -3.32 3.61 -9.09
CA GLY A 43 -4.40 3.55 -10.09
C GLY A 43 -4.44 4.73 -11.08
N GLY A 44 -3.60 5.77 -10.86
CA GLY A 44 -3.54 6.93 -11.76
C GLY A 44 -4.59 8.00 -11.45
N LYS A 45 -4.99 8.16 -10.17
CA LYS A 45 -5.92 9.20 -9.69
C LYS A 45 -5.55 10.61 -10.15
N SER A 46 -4.25 10.95 -10.09
CA SER A 46 -3.77 12.29 -10.44
C SER A 46 -4.08 12.67 -11.89
N LEU A 47 -3.96 11.72 -12.83
CA LEU A 47 -4.30 11.97 -14.25
C LEU A 47 -5.75 12.37 -14.45
N CYS A 48 -6.66 11.92 -13.58
CA CYS A 48 -8.08 12.22 -13.67
C CYS A 48 -8.39 13.72 -13.54
N TYR A 49 -7.58 14.48 -12.80
CA TYR A 49 -7.72 15.94 -12.72
C TYR A 49 -6.63 16.69 -13.51
N GLN A 50 -5.45 16.10 -13.69
CA GLN A 50 -4.35 16.74 -14.43
C GLN A 50 -4.67 16.93 -15.91
N ILE A 51 -5.25 15.92 -16.56
CA ILE A 51 -5.63 16.02 -17.97
C ILE A 51 -6.73 17.07 -18.18
N PRO A 52 -7.86 17.10 -17.44
CA PRO A 52 -8.80 18.21 -17.51
C PRO A 52 -8.17 19.58 -17.25
N ALA A 53 -7.26 19.71 -16.27
CA ALA A 53 -6.58 20.97 -15.98
C ALA A 53 -5.80 21.51 -17.18
N LEU A 54 -5.23 20.63 -18.01
CA LEU A 54 -4.52 21.03 -19.23
C LEU A 54 -5.46 21.46 -20.36
N ILE A 55 -6.71 21.01 -20.34
CA ILE A 55 -7.74 21.32 -21.33
C ILE A 55 -8.50 22.60 -20.95
N PHE A 56 -8.73 22.82 -19.67
CA PHE A 56 -9.40 24.00 -19.16
C PHE A 56 -8.62 25.28 -19.42
N GLU A 57 -9.33 26.37 -19.67
CA GLU A 57 -8.71 27.70 -19.81
C GLU A 57 -8.33 28.27 -18.44
N GLY A 58 -9.18 28.03 -17.43
CA GLY A 58 -8.98 28.50 -16.06
C GLY A 58 -8.08 27.59 -15.22
N LEU A 59 -8.04 27.87 -13.93
CA LEU A 59 -7.18 27.21 -12.94
C LEU A 59 -7.89 25.99 -12.31
N THR A 60 -7.14 24.91 -12.12
CA THR A 60 -7.53 23.80 -11.26
C THR A 60 -6.84 23.95 -9.91
N ILE A 61 -7.61 23.98 -8.82
CA ILE A 61 -7.08 23.93 -7.45
C ILE A 61 -7.01 22.48 -7.02
N VAL A 62 -5.83 22.06 -6.55
CA VAL A 62 -5.61 20.72 -5.99
C VAL A 62 -5.37 20.85 -4.49
N ILE A 63 -6.27 20.27 -3.70
CA ILE A 63 -6.21 20.31 -2.24
C ILE A 63 -5.62 18.99 -1.77
N SER A 64 -4.48 19.05 -1.07
CA SER A 64 -3.78 17.88 -0.57
C SER A 64 -3.34 18.09 0.89
N PRO A 65 -3.36 17.05 1.74
CA PRO A 65 -3.01 17.18 3.15
C PRO A 65 -1.50 17.22 3.41
N LEU A 66 -0.67 17.06 2.37
CA LEU A 66 0.75 16.78 2.52
C LEU A 66 1.63 17.63 1.62
N ILE A 67 2.50 18.42 2.25
CA ILE A 67 3.43 19.33 1.57
C ILE A 67 4.40 18.55 0.65
N SER A 68 4.93 17.42 1.11
CA SER A 68 5.86 16.60 0.32
C SER A 68 5.22 16.07 -0.97
N LEU A 69 3.99 15.56 -0.88
CA LEU A 69 3.27 15.06 -2.06
C LEU A 69 2.99 16.17 -3.07
N MET A 70 2.61 17.36 -2.59
CA MET A 70 2.39 18.52 -3.46
C MET A 70 3.67 18.91 -4.21
N LYS A 71 4.83 18.89 -3.54
CA LYS A 71 6.13 19.18 -4.14
C LYS A 71 6.46 18.18 -5.25
N ASP A 72 6.35 16.88 -4.96
CA ASP A 72 6.62 15.81 -5.92
C ASP A 72 5.71 15.90 -7.17
N GLN A 73 4.41 16.18 -6.97
CA GLN A 73 3.46 16.37 -8.06
C GLN A 73 3.81 17.59 -8.94
N VAL A 74 4.14 18.73 -8.34
CA VAL A 74 4.55 19.94 -9.09
C VAL A 74 5.84 19.69 -9.86
N GLU A 75 6.80 18.97 -9.28
CA GLU A 75 8.06 18.63 -9.92
C GLU A 75 7.85 17.70 -11.12
N GLN A 76 7.04 16.66 -10.99
CA GLN A 76 6.65 15.78 -12.09
C GLN A 76 5.97 16.55 -13.25
N MET A 77 5.04 17.44 -12.91
CA MET A 77 4.35 18.25 -13.92
C MET A 77 5.32 19.18 -14.65
N THR A 78 6.23 19.82 -13.92
CA THR A 78 7.27 20.70 -14.49
C THR A 78 8.19 19.95 -15.44
N GLN A 79 8.63 18.73 -15.07
CA GLN A 79 9.44 17.88 -15.95
C GLN A 79 8.68 17.41 -17.20
N SER A 80 7.36 17.31 -17.10
CA SER A 80 6.49 17.01 -18.25
C SER A 80 6.15 18.25 -19.09
N GLY A 81 6.75 19.43 -18.79
CA GLY A 81 6.54 20.68 -19.50
C GLY A 81 5.25 21.41 -19.12
N VAL A 82 4.63 21.08 -17.99
CA VAL A 82 3.38 21.69 -17.52
C VAL A 82 3.64 22.64 -16.37
N ALA A 83 3.16 23.88 -16.48
CA ALA A 83 3.27 24.86 -15.41
C ALA A 83 2.28 24.57 -14.28
N ALA A 84 2.79 24.16 -13.13
CA ALA A 84 2.06 23.98 -11.88
C ALA A 84 2.70 24.82 -10.79
N ALA A 85 1.91 25.27 -9.82
CA ALA A 85 2.36 26.05 -8.68
C ALA A 85 1.95 25.37 -7.36
N VAL A 86 2.71 25.58 -6.30
CA VAL A 86 2.35 25.19 -4.92
C VAL A 86 2.46 26.41 -4.01
N LEU A 87 1.54 26.54 -3.06
CA LEU A 87 1.62 27.56 -2.02
C LEU A 87 1.47 26.90 -0.65
N ASN A 88 2.57 26.82 0.08
CA ASN A 88 2.61 26.22 1.42
C ASN A 88 3.64 26.94 2.32
N SER A 89 3.72 26.53 3.58
CA SER A 89 4.57 27.14 4.60
C SER A 89 6.06 26.78 4.49
N SER A 90 6.44 25.83 3.65
CA SER A 90 7.85 25.42 3.50
C SER A 90 8.61 26.23 2.44
N LEU A 91 7.90 27.05 1.66
CA LEU A 91 8.50 27.86 0.61
C LEU A 91 9.23 29.09 1.20
N SER A 92 10.34 29.47 0.59
CA SER A 92 10.95 30.76 0.83
C SER A 92 10.02 31.91 0.38
N ALA A 93 10.21 33.11 0.92
CA ALA A 93 9.40 34.26 0.57
C ALA A 93 9.45 34.58 -0.95
N ASP A 94 10.60 34.33 -1.59
CA ASP A 94 10.78 34.56 -3.02
C ASP A 94 10.08 33.51 -3.88
N GLU A 95 10.13 32.26 -3.49
CA GLU A 95 9.40 31.17 -4.15
C GLU A 95 7.90 31.38 -4.03
N TYR A 96 7.43 31.75 -2.84
CA TYR A 96 6.03 32.06 -2.59
C TYR A 96 5.54 33.20 -3.52
N ARG A 97 6.30 34.30 -3.59
CA ARG A 97 5.99 35.45 -4.46
C ARG A 97 5.97 35.06 -5.92
N ARG A 98 6.94 34.30 -6.40
CA ARG A 98 7.01 33.80 -7.78
C ARG A 98 5.77 32.95 -8.10
N ASN A 99 5.41 32.02 -7.24
CA ASN A 99 4.25 31.13 -7.48
C ASN A 99 2.93 31.93 -7.47
N VAL A 100 2.76 32.90 -6.59
CA VAL A 100 1.60 33.82 -6.61
C VAL A 100 1.54 34.60 -7.94
N GLN A 101 2.66 35.06 -8.45
CA GLN A 101 2.70 35.75 -9.75
C GLN A 101 2.35 34.83 -10.92
N LEU A 102 2.84 33.57 -10.94
CA LEU A 102 2.46 32.58 -11.96
C LEU A 102 0.94 32.38 -12.01
N VAL A 103 0.31 32.30 -10.82
CA VAL A 103 -1.14 32.15 -10.69
C VAL A 103 -1.87 33.42 -11.17
N LYS A 104 -1.46 34.61 -10.72
CA LYS A 104 -2.05 35.91 -11.13
C LYS A 104 -1.92 36.15 -12.64
N GLN A 105 -0.82 35.74 -13.24
CA GLN A 105 -0.56 35.87 -14.69
C GLN A 105 -1.27 34.79 -15.51
N LYS A 106 -2.07 33.91 -14.89
CA LYS A 106 -2.78 32.79 -15.54
C LYS A 106 -1.85 31.83 -16.29
N LYS A 107 -0.58 31.74 -15.87
CA LYS A 107 0.41 30.84 -16.46
C LYS A 107 0.35 29.43 -15.86
N ALA A 108 -0.02 29.33 -14.59
CA ALA A 108 -0.21 28.04 -13.93
C ALA A 108 -1.54 27.40 -14.34
N LYS A 109 -1.51 26.12 -14.69
CA LYS A 109 -2.71 25.30 -14.96
C LYS A 109 -3.26 24.66 -13.68
N MET A 110 -2.40 24.42 -12.74
CA MET A 110 -2.74 23.81 -11.43
C MET A 110 -2.09 24.58 -10.29
N LEU A 111 -2.84 24.70 -9.19
CA LEU A 111 -2.35 25.26 -7.93
C LEU A 111 -2.59 24.26 -6.81
N TYR A 112 -1.51 23.78 -6.19
CA TYR A 112 -1.54 22.87 -5.06
C TYR A 112 -1.55 23.64 -3.73
N LEU A 113 -2.50 23.33 -2.85
CA LEU A 113 -2.72 23.98 -1.57
C LEU A 113 -3.04 22.96 -0.46
N ALA A 114 -2.58 23.25 0.76
CA ALA A 114 -3.12 22.58 1.94
C ALA A 114 -4.48 23.19 2.31
N PRO A 115 -5.41 22.41 2.93
CA PRO A 115 -6.73 22.92 3.30
C PRO A 115 -6.65 24.14 4.24
N GLU A 116 -5.70 24.17 5.19
CA GLU A 116 -5.48 25.26 6.13
C GLU A 116 -5.03 26.57 5.42
N ALA A 117 -4.32 26.44 4.32
CA ALA A 117 -3.90 27.58 3.51
C ALA A 117 -5.06 28.11 2.68
N LEU A 118 -5.87 27.24 2.11
CA LEU A 118 -7.01 27.59 1.26
C LEU A 118 -8.12 28.31 2.05
N LEU A 119 -8.35 27.91 3.30
CA LEU A 119 -9.37 28.47 4.19
C LEU A 119 -9.04 29.89 4.73
N LYS A 120 -7.87 30.45 4.40
CA LYS A 120 -7.51 31.83 4.77
C LYS A 120 -8.21 32.84 3.87
N ASN A 121 -8.81 33.89 4.46
CA ASN A 121 -9.51 34.94 3.72
C ASN A 121 -8.64 35.55 2.59
N SER A 122 -7.37 35.85 2.88
CA SER A 122 -6.44 36.40 1.87
C SER A 122 -6.21 35.46 0.68
N MET A 123 -6.30 34.15 0.88
CA MET A 123 -6.19 33.18 -0.21
C MET A 123 -7.49 33.13 -1.02
N LEU A 124 -8.65 33.13 -0.37
CA LEU A 124 -9.95 33.15 -1.03
C LEU A 124 -10.11 34.45 -1.85
N GLU A 125 -9.69 35.60 -1.32
CA GLU A 125 -9.68 36.88 -2.06
C GLU A 125 -8.78 36.82 -3.32
N LEU A 126 -7.56 36.26 -3.18
CA LEU A 126 -6.66 36.06 -4.31
C LEU A 126 -7.31 35.22 -5.41
N LEU A 127 -7.94 34.10 -5.02
CA LEU A 127 -8.53 33.13 -5.94
C LEU A 127 -9.85 33.60 -6.54
N SER A 128 -10.61 34.47 -5.86
CA SER A 128 -11.86 35.07 -6.37
C SER A 128 -11.65 35.93 -7.61
N ALA A 129 -10.42 36.43 -7.82
CA ALA A 129 -10.06 37.19 -9.03
C ALA A 129 -9.68 36.29 -10.23
N ILE A 130 -9.72 34.96 -10.06
CA ILE A 130 -9.25 33.99 -11.03
C ILE A 130 -10.40 33.05 -11.41
N ASN A 131 -10.50 32.71 -12.68
CA ASN A 131 -11.47 31.71 -13.13
C ASN A 131 -11.06 30.30 -12.63
N ILE A 132 -11.74 29.80 -11.59
CA ILE A 132 -11.52 28.44 -11.06
C ILE A 132 -12.47 27.48 -11.78
N GLU A 133 -11.90 26.47 -12.43
CA GLU A 133 -12.68 25.51 -13.23
C GLU A 133 -12.85 24.16 -12.59
N CYS A 134 -11.94 23.78 -11.68
CA CYS A 134 -12.00 22.52 -10.97
C CYS A 134 -11.40 22.64 -9.57
N LEU A 135 -12.06 22.01 -8.59
CA LEU A 135 -11.58 21.75 -7.24
C LEU A 135 -11.30 20.25 -7.11
N ALA A 136 -10.04 19.86 -7.14
CA ALA A 136 -9.62 18.47 -6.92
C ALA A 136 -9.23 18.29 -5.44
N ILE A 137 -10.02 17.53 -4.68
CA ILE A 137 -9.79 17.24 -3.26
C ILE A 137 -9.14 15.87 -3.18
N ASP A 138 -7.83 15.85 -3.01
CA ASP A 138 -7.07 14.61 -2.83
C ASP A 138 -7.15 14.13 -1.38
N GLU A 139 -6.99 12.82 -1.18
CA GLU A 139 -7.18 12.11 0.10
C GLU A 139 -8.52 12.47 0.78
N ALA A 140 -9.59 12.52 -0.01
CA ALA A 140 -10.93 12.93 0.44
C ALA A 140 -11.48 12.12 1.62
N HIS A 141 -10.92 10.92 1.91
CA HIS A 141 -11.27 10.15 3.11
C HIS A 141 -10.98 10.91 4.42
N CYS A 142 -10.10 11.94 4.39
CA CYS A 142 -9.84 12.82 5.52
C CYS A 142 -11.06 13.66 5.96
N ILE A 143 -12.10 13.78 5.11
CA ILE A 143 -13.37 14.45 5.44
C ILE A 143 -14.16 13.64 6.47
N SER A 144 -14.07 12.32 6.41
CA SER A 144 -14.94 11.41 7.15
C SER A 144 -14.39 11.06 8.52
N GLN A 145 -15.20 11.18 9.56
CA GLN A 145 -14.89 10.64 10.90
C GLN A 145 -14.80 9.10 10.90
N TRP A 146 -15.38 8.47 9.91
CA TRP A 146 -15.28 7.03 9.67
C TRP A 146 -14.05 6.68 8.82
N GLY A 147 -13.30 7.67 8.32
CA GLY A 147 -12.01 7.50 7.65
C GLY A 147 -10.88 7.28 8.66
N HIS A 148 -9.81 6.64 8.24
CA HIS A 148 -8.69 6.28 9.12
C HIS A 148 -7.77 7.47 9.48
N ASP A 149 -7.86 8.59 8.76
CA ASP A 149 -7.11 9.84 8.98
C ASP A 149 -8.05 11.05 8.90
N PHE A 150 -8.96 11.16 9.86
CA PHE A 150 -9.90 12.28 9.91
C PHE A 150 -9.17 13.60 10.21
N ARG A 151 -9.48 14.65 9.43
CA ARG A 151 -8.96 16.01 9.59
C ARG A 151 -10.10 17.03 9.60
N PRO A 152 -10.31 17.75 10.70
CA PRO A 152 -11.40 18.72 10.81
C PRO A 152 -11.41 19.80 9.71
N GLU A 153 -10.23 20.22 9.24
CA GLU A 153 -10.07 21.22 8.18
C GLU A 153 -10.66 20.75 6.86
N TYR A 154 -10.63 19.44 6.58
CA TYR A 154 -11.23 18.88 5.37
C TYR A 154 -12.76 19.01 5.36
N ARG A 155 -13.44 19.00 6.49
CA ARG A 155 -14.89 19.24 6.55
C ARG A 155 -15.27 20.65 6.15
N ARG A 156 -14.40 21.62 6.42
CA ARG A 156 -14.63 23.01 6.03
C ARG A 156 -14.45 23.27 4.53
N LEU A 157 -14.00 22.29 3.74
CA LEU A 157 -13.91 22.42 2.28
C LEU A 157 -15.29 22.56 1.61
N ALA A 158 -16.38 22.25 2.31
CA ALA A 158 -17.72 22.62 1.86
C ALA A 158 -17.87 24.15 1.67
N GLU A 159 -17.30 24.95 2.59
CA GLU A 159 -17.30 26.43 2.51
C GLU A 159 -16.60 26.92 1.22
N VAL A 160 -15.47 26.28 0.88
CA VAL A 160 -14.69 26.57 -0.35
C VAL A 160 -15.48 26.19 -1.60
N ARG A 161 -16.15 25.04 -1.57
CA ARG A 161 -16.99 24.60 -2.68
C ARG A 161 -18.14 25.58 -2.94
N ASP A 162 -18.82 26.04 -1.89
CA ASP A 162 -19.90 27.01 -2.01
C ASP A 162 -19.40 28.33 -2.60
N HIS A 163 -18.19 28.76 -2.24
CA HIS A 163 -17.53 29.94 -2.79
C HIS A 163 -17.20 29.82 -4.27
N PHE A 164 -16.80 28.62 -4.75
CA PHE A 164 -16.49 28.32 -6.14
C PHE A 164 -17.52 27.36 -6.78
N SER A 165 -18.80 27.64 -6.60
CA SER A 165 -19.92 26.78 -6.99
C SER A 165 -19.98 26.44 -8.48
N ALA A 166 -19.38 27.26 -9.36
CA ALA A 166 -19.27 27.00 -10.81
C ALA A 166 -18.15 26.01 -11.19
N ALA A 167 -17.21 25.73 -10.27
CA ALA A 167 -16.13 24.78 -10.51
C ALA A 167 -16.63 23.34 -10.31
N ALA A 168 -16.14 22.41 -11.14
CA ALA A 168 -16.37 20.98 -10.90
C ALA A 168 -15.64 20.56 -9.62
N CYS A 169 -16.33 19.87 -8.71
CA CYS A 169 -15.73 19.31 -7.49
C CYS A 169 -15.41 17.83 -7.71
N VAL A 170 -14.15 17.47 -7.52
CA VAL A 170 -13.65 16.09 -7.69
C VAL A 170 -13.00 15.65 -6.40
N ALA A 171 -13.66 14.76 -5.67
CA ALA A 171 -13.14 14.16 -4.45
C ALA A 171 -12.44 12.83 -4.80
N LEU A 172 -11.15 12.71 -4.48
CA LEU A 172 -10.35 11.53 -4.84
C LEU A 172 -9.79 10.86 -3.57
N THR A 173 -9.84 9.54 -3.52
CA THR A 173 -9.20 8.77 -2.44
C THR A 173 -8.82 7.36 -2.90
N ALA A 174 -7.88 6.75 -2.18
CA ALA A 174 -7.52 5.35 -2.39
C ALA A 174 -8.31 4.39 -1.51
N THR A 175 -8.85 4.86 -0.40
CA THR A 175 -9.46 4.04 0.65
C THR A 175 -10.76 4.66 1.11
N ALA A 176 -11.88 4.10 0.69
CA ALA A 176 -13.19 4.52 1.16
C ALA A 176 -14.16 3.34 1.19
N THR A 177 -14.57 2.93 2.38
CA THR A 177 -15.68 1.98 2.55
C THR A 177 -16.99 2.63 2.08
N PRO A 178 -18.07 1.88 1.82
CA PRO A 178 -19.37 2.45 1.41
C PRO A 178 -19.84 3.59 2.34
N ARG A 179 -19.63 3.43 3.65
CA ARG A 179 -19.98 4.44 4.66
C ARG A 179 -19.15 5.72 4.53
N VAL A 180 -17.85 5.59 4.29
CA VAL A 180 -16.95 6.74 4.08
C VAL A 180 -17.32 7.49 2.81
N ARG A 181 -17.68 6.77 1.73
CA ARG A 181 -18.11 7.37 0.46
C ARG A 181 -19.37 8.22 0.64
N GLU A 182 -20.33 7.73 1.39
CA GLU A 182 -21.56 8.47 1.67
C GLU A 182 -21.27 9.73 2.51
N ASP A 183 -20.44 9.61 3.56
CA ASP A 183 -20.07 10.77 4.40
C ASP A 183 -19.29 11.84 3.59
N ILE A 184 -18.42 11.45 2.65
CA ILE A 184 -17.74 12.39 1.75
C ILE A 184 -18.76 13.15 0.88
N LYS A 185 -19.68 12.44 0.24
CA LYS A 185 -20.70 13.06 -0.64
C LYS A 185 -21.56 14.07 0.13
N THR A 186 -22.07 13.65 1.28
CA THR A 186 -22.88 14.52 2.14
C THR A 186 -22.08 15.72 2.65
N SER A 187 -20.86 15.52 3.13
CA SER A 187 -20.02 16.61 3.68
C SER A 187 -19.59 17.63 2.63
N LEU A 188 -19.50 17.26 1.36
CA LEU A 188 -19.14 18.16 0.25
C LEU A 188 -20.35 18.64 -0.56
N ASN A 189 -21.58 18.42 -0.14
CA ASN A 189 -22.81 18.76 -0.90
C ASN A 189 -22.78 18.16 -2.33
N MET A 190 -22.30 16.92 -2.47
CA MET A 190 -22.12 16.23 -3.76
C MET A 190 -23.21 15.16 -4.02
N ASP A 191 -24.40 15.31 -3.51
CA ASP A 191 -25.48 14.31 -3.61
C ASP A 191 -25.83 13.94 -5.06
N ARG A 192 -25.66 14.87 -6.00
CA ARG A 192 -25.84 14.64 -7.44
C ARG A 192 -24.56 14.27 -8.17
N GLY A 193 -23.42 14.23 -7.48
CA GLY A 193 -22.13 13.86 -8.02
C GLY A 193 -22.07 12.38 -8.40
N ARG A 194 -21.45 12.09 -9.53
CA ARG A 194 -21.27 10.70 -9.97
C ARG A 194 -20.17 10.01 -9.15
N GLU A 195 -20.45 8.81 -8.71
CA GLU A 195 -19.49 7.96 -8.02
C GLU A 195 -18.78 7.03 -9.02
N PHE A 196 -17.46 7.00 -8.96
CA PHE A 196 -16.60 6.10 -9.73
C PHE A 196 -15.75 5.30 -8.76
N VAL A 197 -15.97 4.01 -8.68
CA VAL A 197 -15.24 3.09 -7.80
C VAL A 197 -14.51 2.07 -8.67
N ALA A 198 -13.19 2.17 -8.69
CA ALA A 198 -12.35 1.15 -9.30
C ALA A 198 -12.19 -0.04 -8.34
N SER A 199 -11.85 -1.19 -8.88
CA SER A 199 -11.51 -2.35 -8.07
C SER A 199 -10.36 -2.01 -7.11
N PHE A 200 -10.50 -2.44 -5.86
CA PHE A 200 -9.43 -2.37 -4.85
C PHE A 200 -8.39 -3.49 -5.06
N ASN A 201 -8.61 -4.39 -6.00
CA ASN A 201 -7.68 -5.46 -6.30
C ASN A 201 -6.40 -4.91 -6.95
N ARG A 202 -5.25 -5.18 -6.31
CA ARG A 202 -3.93 -4.92 -6.84
C ARG A 202 -3.32 -6.26 -7.27
N GLU A 203 -3.54 -6.64 -8.53
CA GLU A 203 -3.14 -7.94 -9.07
C GLU A 203 -1.64 -8.19 -9.00
N ASN A 204 -0.86 -7.13 -9.14
CA ASN A 204 0.60 -7.17 -9.08
C ASN A 204 1.21 -7.31 -7.67
N LEU A 205 0.40 -7.24 -6.60
CA LEU A 205 0.90 -7.40 -5.24
C LEU A 205 0.74 -8.84 -4.76
N PHE A 206 1.83 -9.50 -4.39
CA PHE A 206 1.78 -10.78 -3.71
C PHE A 206 1.58 -10.58 -2.21
N ILE A 207 0.46 -11.06 -1.67
CA ILE A 207 0.13 -10.92 -0.24
C ILE A 207 0.57 -12.19 0.50
N HIS A 208 1.41 -12.00 1.50
CA HIS A 208 2.03 -13.06 2.28
C HIS A 208 1.89 -12.78 3.77
N ILE A 209 1.25 -13.64 4.53
CA ILE A 209 1.07 -13.49 5.98
C ILE A 209 1.65 -14.70 6.68
N HIS A 210 2.69 -14.46 7.48
CA HIS A 210 3.40 -15.49 8.24
C HIS A 210 3.23 -15.32 9.74
N PRO A 211 3.16 -16.42 10.49
CA PRO A 211 3.34 -16.37 11.94
C PRO A 211 4.69 -15.73 12.29
N LYS A 212 4.67 -14.79 13.22
CA LYS A 212 5.85 -14.12 13.75
C LYS A 212 6.55 -15.03 14.76
N ASP A 213 7.66 -15.65 14.38
CA ASP A 213 8.42 -16.59 15.22
C ASP A 213 9.81 -16.03 15.57
N ASN A 214 10.67 -15.87 14.58
CA ASN A 214 11.92 -15.12 14.66
C ASN A 214 11.87 -13.97 13.64
N PRO A 215 11.29 -12.81 14.01
CA PRO A 215 10.95 -11.78 13.03
C PRO A 215 12.17 -11.16 12.35
N LEU A 216 13.32 -11.11 13.03
CA LEU A 216 14.55 -10.59 12.43
C LEU A 216 15.03 -11.51 11.30
N ASP A 217 15.20 -12.80 11.58
CA ASP A 217 15.66 -13.76 10.57
C ASP A 217 14.64 -13.90 9.42
N GLN A 218 13.34 -13.90 9.75
CA GLN A 218 12.28 -13.94 8.74
C GLN A 218 12.36 -12.72 7.79
N THR A 219 12.63 -11.54 8.33
CA THR A 219 12.77 -10.31 7.55
C THR A 219 14.06 -10.34 6.69
N ILE A 220 15.19 -10.72 7.27
CA ILE A 220 16.46 -10.83 6.53
C ILE A 220 16.37 -11.85 5.40
N GLN A 221 15.83 -13.05 5.66
CA GLN A 221 15.64 -14.09 4.64
C GLN A 221 14.70 -13.63 3.51
N PHE A 222 13.68 -12.85 3.87
CA PHE A 222 12.78 -12.28 2.88
C PHE A 222 13.50 -11.24 2.01
N MET A 223 14.22 -10.29 2.62
CA MET A 223 14.92 -9.21 1.92
C MET A 223 16.04 -9.71 0.99
N ARG A 224 16.74 -10.78 1.37
CA ARG A 224 17.78 -11.40 0.53
C ARG A 224 17.26 -11.92 -0.83
N LYS A 225 15.94 -12.04 -1.00
CA LYS A 225 15.31 -12.36 -2.30
C LYS A 225 15.24 -11.16 -3.24
N PHE A 226 15.49 -9.95 -2.73
CA PHE A 226 15.38 -8.69 -3.44
C PHE A 226 16.69 -7.89 -3.38
N PRO A 227 17.80 -8.44 -3.89
CA PRO A 227 19.05 -7.71 -3.92
C PRO A 227 18.86 -6.41 -4.71
N ASP A 228 19.40 -5.32 -4.21
CA ASP A 228 19.41 -3.99 -4.84
C ASP A 228 18.03 -3.39 -5.16
N GLN A 229 16.95 -3.89 -4.52
CA GLN A 229 15.59 -3.42 -4.72
C GLN A 229 15.13 -2.53 -3.57
N SER A 230 14.28 -1.55 -3.90
CA SER A 230 13.69 -0.65 -2.92
C SER A 230 12.60 -1.33 -2.10
N GLY A 231 12.63 -1.15 -0.78
CA GLY A 231 11.65 -1.71 0.14
C GLY A 231 11.34 -0.84 1.35
N ILE A 232 10.20 -1.11 1.99
CA ILE A 232 9.76 -0.43 3.21
C ILE A 232 9.46 -1.48 4.28
N ILE A 233 9.95 -1.25 5.50
CA ILE A 233 9.68 -2.12 6.66
C ILE A 233 8.95 -1.30 7.72
N TYR A 234 7.72 -1.70 8.06
CA TYR A 234 6.90 -1.03 9.06
C TYR A 234 7.06 -1.68 10.43
N CYS A 235 7.37 -0.86 11.44
CA CYS A 235 7.47 -1.23 12.85
C CYS A 235 6.49 -0.41 13.69
N PHE A 236 6.09 -0.95 14.84
CA PHE A 236 5.13 -0.32 15.73
C PHE A 236 5.71 0.87 16.50
N SER A 237 6.97 0.81 16.94
CA SER A 237 7.59 1.82 17.81
C SER A 237 8.86 2.45 17.21
N ARG A 238 9.14 3.70 17.64
CA ARG A 238 10.35 4.43 17.25
C ARG A 238 11.63 3.67 17.61
N LYS A 239 11.70 3.16 18.85
CA LYS A 239 12.84 2.36 19.33
C LYS A 239 13.09 1.15 18.44
N GLN A 240 12.03 0.43 18.07
CA GLN A 240 12.17 -0.75 17.22
C GLN A 240 12.65 -0.39 15.80
N VAL A 241 12.25 0.77 15.26
CA VAL A 241 12.77 1.31 13.99
C VAL A 241 14.29 1.53 14.08
N GLU A 242 14.76 2.16 15.15
CA GLU A 242 16.20 2.42 15.36
C GLU A 242 16.98 1.11 15.52
N ASP A 243 16.51 0.23 16.42
CA ASP A 243 17.17 -1.05 16.71
C ASP A 243 17.25 -1.93 15.44
N LEU A 244 16.15 -2.07 14.70
CA LEU A 244 16.10 -2.87 13.48
C LEU A 244 16.95 -2.26 12.36
N SER A 245 16.93 -0.94 12.19
CA SER A 245 17.77 -0.27 11.20
C SER A 245 19.26 -0.49 11.46
N ALA A 246 19.69 -0.41 12.73
CA ALA A 246 21.08 -0.65 13.11
C ALA A 246 21.51 -2.09 12.82
N VAL A 247 20.66 -3.06 13.16
CA VAL A 247 20.95 -4.48 12.89
C VAL A 247 21.04 -4.76 11.40
N LEU A 248 20.08 -4.25 10.60
CA LEU A 248 20.08 -4.45 9.14
C LEU A 248 21.28 -3.77 8.46
N ALA A 249 21.71 -2.59 8.94
CA ALA A 249 22.92 -1.94 8.44
C ALA A 249 24.18 -2.79 8.71
N ASN A 250 24.28 -3.40 9.90
CA ASN A 250 25.38 -4.31 10.24
C ASN A 250 25.36 -5.60 9.40
N GLU A 251 24.21 -6.04 8.93
CA GLU A 251 24.05 -7.15 7.97
C GLU A 251 24.37 -6.76 6.51
N GLY A 252 24.78 -5.50 6.27
CA GLY A 252 25.19 -4.98 4.96
C GLY A 252 24.08 -4.42 4.08
N PHE A 253 22.85 -4.23 4.60
CA PHE A 253 21.78 -3.61 3.84
C PHE A 253 21.90 -2.09 3.81
N SER A 254 21.57 -1.48 2.66
CA SER A 254 21.44 -0.03 2.51
C SER A 254 20.12 0.44 3.12
N VAL A 255 20.15 0.87 4.38
CA VAL A 255 18.95 1.14 5.19
C VAL A 255 19.04 2.47 5.95
N ARG A 256 17.90 3.15 6.13
CA ARG A 256 17.73 4.33 7.00
C ARG A 256 16.45 4.23 7.84
N PRO A 257 16.46 4.77 9.08
CA PRO A 257 15.28 4.88 9.92
C PRO A 257 14.39 6.06 9.50
N TYR A 258 13.07 5.93 9.73
CA TYR A 258 12.13 7.05 9.57
C TYR A 258 10.98 6.99 10.60
N HIS A 259 10.89 7.99 11.47
CA HIS A 259 9.81 8.13 12.44
C HIS A 259 9.69 9.58 12.94
N ALA A 260 8.55 9.91 13.55
CA ALA A 260 8.26 11.27 14.02
C ALA A 260 9.18 11.79 15.15
N GLY A 261 10.04 10.95 15.74
CA GLY A 261 11.03 11.35 16.73
C GLY A 261 12.36 11.86 16.14
N LEU A 262 12.60 11.65 14.84
CA LEU A 262 13.74 12.23 14.15
C LEU A 262 13.55 13.73 13.96
N SER A 263 14.66 14.48 13.84
CA SER A 263 14.63 15.88 13.44
C SER A 263 14.00 16.03 12.05
N ASP A 264 13.42 17.20 11.76
CA ASP A 264 12.86 17.48 10.43
C ASP A 264 13.91 17.33 9.33
N GLN A 265 15.14 17.74 9.63
CA GLN A 265 16.27 17.63 8.70
C GLN A 265 16.64 16.17 8.43
N ASP A 266 16.70 15.31 9.46
CA ASP A 266 17.00 13.89 9.30
C ASP A 266 15.86 13.18 8.56
N ARG A 267 14.60 13.49 8.87
CA ARG A 267 13.44 12.97 8.15
C ARG A 267 13.52 13.29 6.66
N HIS A 268 13.76 14.56 6.34
CA HIS A 268 13.88 15.01 4.96
C HIS A 268 15.05 14.31 4.25
N ARG A 269 16.25 14.29 4.88
CA ARG A 269 17.44 13.63 4.31
C ARG A 269 17.21 12.13 4.05
N ASN A 270 16.64 11.40 5.02
CA ASN A 270 16.42 9.95 4.88
C ASN A 270 15.34 9.64 3.84
N GLN A 271 14.27 10.44 3.78
CA GLN A 271 13.25 10.33 2.75
C GLN A 271 13.80 10.63 1.36
N GLU A 272 14.56 11.71 1.21
CA GLU A 272 15.13 12.09 -0.07
C GLU A 272 16.13 11.05 -0.58
N ALA A 273 17.01 10.54 0.29
CA ALA A 273 17.94 9.46 -0.05
C ALA A 273 17.20 8.20 -0.54
N PHE A 274 16.05 7.86 0.06
CA PHE A 274 15.23 6.75 -0.41
C PHE A 274 14.55 7.04 -1.76
N ILE A 275 14.01 8.24 -1.92
CA ILE A 275 13.35 8.66 -3.17
C ILE A 275 14.36 8.70 -4.33
N ARG A 276 15.61 9.10 -4.08
CA ARG A 276 16.68 9.18 -5.07
C ARG A 276 17.42 7.87 -5.35
N ASP A 277 17.02 6.76 -4.75
CA ASP A 277 17.70 5.45 -4.83
C ASP A 277 19.11 5.42 -4.21
N ASP A 278 19.50 6.42 -3.38
CA ASP A 278 20.75 6.42 -2.61
C ASP A 278 20.68 5.44 -1.42
N VAL A 279 19.48 5.19 -0.94
CA VAL A 279 19.13 4.21 0.09
C VAL A 279 18.02 3.31 -0.44
N GLN A 280 18.22 2.00 -0.27
CA GLN A 280 17.28 1.00 -0.80
C GLN A 280 16.12 0.72 0.14
N ILE A 281 16.34 0.79 1.45
CA ILE A 281 15.36 0.34 2.44
C ILE A 281 15.11 1.42 3.48
N ILE A 282 13.82 1.67 3.75
CA ILE A 282 13.40 2.46 4.90
C ILE A 282 12.76 1.54 5.94
N VAL A 283 13.26 1.60 7.17
CA VAL A 283 12.56 1.06 8.35
C VAL A 283 11.81 2.19 9.00
N ALA A 284 10.51 2.05 9.16
CA ALA A 284 9.68 3.19 9.56
C ALA A 284 8.52 2.82 10.50
N THR A 285 8.02 3.82 11.22
CA THR A 285 6.68 3.80 11.78
C THR A 285 5.66 4.24 10.72
N ILE A 286 4.37 4.25 11.06
CA ILE A 286 3.29 4.81 10.22
C ILE A 286 3.55 6.27 9.78
N ALA A 287 4.50 6.97 10.41
CA ALA A 287 4.89 8.33 10.02
C ALA A 287 5.50 8.39 8.60
N PHE A 288 6.08 7.28 8.11
CA PHE A 288 6.49 7.12 6.73
C PHE A 288 5.29 6.61 5.91
N GLY A 289 4.36 7.51 5.75
CA GLY A 289 3.04 7.18 5.24
C GLY A 289 2.66 8.03 4.03
N MET A 290 1.59 8.79 4.18
CA MET A 290 1.08 9.67 3.13
C MET A 290 2.21 10.55 2.57
N GLY A 291 2.21 10.76 1.24
CA GLY A 291 3.21 11.61 0.56
C GLY A 291 4.42 10.89 -0.03
N ILE A 292 4.56 9.58 0.11
CA ILE A 292 5.61 8.83 -0.57
C ILE A 292 5.07 8.30 -1.91
N ASP A 293 5.54 8.87 -3.00
CA ASP A 293 5.12 8.50 -4.37
C ASP A 293 6.26 7.86 -5.18
N LYS A 294 7.07 7.02 -4.53
CA LYS A 294 8.10 6.22 -5.18
C LYS A 294 7.47 5.01 -5.89
N PRO A 295 7.52 4.93 -7.23
CA PRO A 295 6.80 3.87 -7.98
C PRO A 295 7.47 2.50 -7.89
N ASN A 296 8.79 2.45 -7.73
CA ASN A 296 9.61 1.25 -7.82
C ASN A 296 9.90 0.57 -6.48
N VAL A 297 9.00 0.65 -5.51
CA VAL A 297 9.07 -0.14 -4.27
C VAL A 297 8.69 -1.58 -4.58
N ARG A 298 9.63 -2.52 -4.41
CA ARG A 298 9.44 -3.94 -4.75
C ARG A 298 8.92 -4.78 -3.61
N PHE A 299 9.10 -4.33 -2.37
CA PHE A 299 8.52 -5.05 -1.23
C PHE A 299 8.11 -4.12 -0.09
N VAL A 300 7.11 -4.58 0.65
CA VAL A 300 6.70 -3.99 1.93
C VAL A 300 6.67 -5.11 2.98
N VAL A 301 7.35 -4.88 4.10
CA VAL A 301 7.34 -5.80 5.24
C VAL A 301 6.65 -5.12 6.42
N HIS A 302 5.64 -5.76 6.97
CA HIS A 302 5.08 -5.41 8.27
C HIS A 302 5.75 -6.29 9.33
N PHE A 303 6.76 -5.73 9.98
CA PHE A 303 7.47 -6.39 11.09
C PHE A 303 6.57 -6.57 12.31
N ASP A 304 5.63 -5.64 12.49
CA ASP A 304 4.53 -5.70 13.45
C ASP A 304 3.18 -5.56 12.74
N LEU A 305 2.11 -6.00 13.40
CA LEU A 305 0.75 -5.87 12.90
C LEU A 305 0.38 -4.37 12.75
N PRO A 306 -0.11 -3.92 11.58
CA PRO A 306 -0.61 -2.56 11.41
C PRO A 306 -1.83 -2.28 12.29
N GLN A 307 -2.14 -1.01 12.55
CA GLN A 307 -3.21 -0.65 13.49
C GLN A 307 -4.61 -1.06 13.00
N ASN A 308 -4.82 -1.09 11.70
CA ASN A 308 -6.09 -1.43 11.08
C ASN A 308 -5.91 -1.89 9.62
N ILE A 309 -6.98 -2.40 9.03
CA ILE A 309 -6.97 -2.94 7.66
C ILE A 309 -6.79 -1.85 6.59
N GLU A 310 -7.26 -0.63 6.84
CA GLU A 310 -7.12 0.51 5.90
C GLU A 310 -5.64 0.96 5.84
N GLY A 311 -5.00 1.08 7.01
CA GLY A 311 -3.56 1.33 7.11
C GLY A 311 -2.76 0.25 6.40
N TYR A 312 -3.06 -1.02 6.67
CA TYR A 312 -2.43 -2.15 5.97
C TYR A 312 -2.55 -2.01 4.45
N TYR A 313 -3.78 -1.75 3.95
CA TYR A 313 -4.02 -1.59 2.51
C TYR A 313 -3.24 -0.41 1.90
N GLN A 314 -3.18 0.73 2.58
CA GLN A 314 -2.40 1.88 2.13
C GLN A 314 -0.89 1.61 2.15
N GLU A 315 -0.39 0.93 3.17
CA GLU A 315 1.02 0.61 3.35
C GLU A 315 1.50 -0.39 2.29
N ILE A 316 0.76 -1.47 2.04
CA ILE A 316 1.06 -2.38 0.93
C ILE A 316 0.86 -1.72 -0.43
N GLY A 317 -0.06 -0.77 -0.55
CA GLY A 317 -0.34 0.01 -1.75
C GLY A 317 0.84 0.88 -2.22
N ARG A 318 1.90 1.04 -1.40
CA ARG A 318 3.15 1.72 -1.78
C ARG A 318 4.00 0.87 -2.70
N ALA A 319 3.87 -0.46 -2.62
CA ALA A 319 4.59 -1.37 -3.48
C ALA A 319 3.99 -1.39 -4.90
N GLY A 320 4.84 -1.52 -5.90
CA GLY A 320 4.45 -1.78 -7.29
C GLY A 320 3.51 -0.74 -7.91
N ARG A 321 3.70 0.54 -7.65
CA ARG A 321 2.87 1.60 -8.26
C ARG A 321 3.07 1.72 -9.77
N ASP A 322 4.21 1.30 -10.26
CA ASP A 322 4.55 1.19 -11.68
C ASP A 322 3.88 -0.01 -12.38
N GLY A 323 3.16 -0.86 -11.64
CA GLY A 323 2.47 -2.05 -12.13
C GLY A 323 3.33 -3.31 -12.13
N LEU A 324 4.63 -3.22 -11.83
CA LEU A 324 5.51 -4.39 -11.73
C LEU A 324 5.20 -5.22 -10.48
N LYS A 325 5.44 -6.53 -10.55
CA LYS A 325 5.20 -7.45 -9.43
C LYS A 325 5.97 -7.03 -8.19
N SER A 326 5.30 -7.05 -7.05
CA SER A 326 5.85 -6.66 -5.75
C SER A 326 5.31 -7.55 -4.65
N GLN A 327 6.05 -7.69 -3.55
CA GLN A 327 5.68 -8.59 -2.46
C GLN A 327 5.40 -7.85 -1.17
N CYS A 328 4.38 -8.30 -0.45
CA CYS A 328 3.93 -7.72 0.81
C CYS A 328 3.92 -8.82 1.88
N LEU A 329 4.89 -8.76 2.81
CA LEU A 329 5.00 -9.70 3.92
C LEU A 329 4.42 -9.07 5.19
N LEU A 330 3.51 -9.77 5.86
CA LEU A 330 3.04 -9.44 7.20
C LEU A 330 3.48 -10.52 8.19
N LEU A 331 4.24 -10.16 9.22
CA LEU A 331 4.56 -11.02 10.35
C LEU A 331 3.49 -10.86 11.44
N PHE A 332 2.66 -11.87 11.60
CA PHE A 332 1.49 -11.84 12.47
C PHE A 332 1.75 -12.47 13.84
N SER A 333 1.41 -11.76 14.91
CA SER A 333 1.35 -12.30 16.28
C SER A 333 0.20 -11.72 17.08
N TYR A 334 -0.38 -12.50 17.98
CA TYR A 334 -1.37 -12.00 18.95
C TYR A 334 -0.77 -11.05 19.99
N GLY A 335 0.55 -11.09 20.20
CA GLY A 335 1.24 -10.12 21.05
C GLY A 335 1.11 -8.69 20.50
N ASP A 336 1.11 -8.53 19.17
CA ASP A 336 0.92 -7.22 18.55
C ASP A 336 -0.55 -6.76 18.66
N VAL A 337 -1.50 -7.68 18.60
CA VAL A 337 -2.93 -7.38 18.82
C VAL A 337 -3.16 -6.78 20.21
N GLN A 338 -2.51 -7.30 21.23
CA GLN A 338 -2.63 -6.77 22.60
C GLN A 338 -2.08 -5.34 22.71
N LYS A 339 -0.97 -5.05 22.03
CA LYS A 339 -0.43 -3.67 21.97
C LYS A 339 -1.43 -2.72 21.34
N ILE A 340 -2.04 -3.10 20.21
CA ILE A 340 -3.02 -2.27 19.50
C ILE A 340 -4.24 -2.03 20.40
N LYS A 341 -4.75 -3.06 21.08
CA LYS A 341 -5.90 -2.95 21.98
C LYS A 341 -5.64 -2.01 23.14
N TYR A 342 -4.46 -2.04 23.73
CA TYR A 342 -4.08 -1.10 24.77
C TYR A 342 -4.31 0.36 24.35
N PHE A 343 -3.99 0.72 23.09
CA PHE A 343 -4.24 2.07 22.57
C PHE A 343 -5.72 2.29 22.20
N ILE A 344 -6.42 1.27 21.76
CA ILE A 344 -7.86 1.35 21.50
C ILE A 344 -8.63 1.64 22.78
N ASP A 345 -8.24 1.03 23.89
CA ASP A 345 -8.92 1.16 25.19
C ASP A 345 -8.82 2.56 25.80
N GLN A 346 -7.86 3.37 25.35
CA GLN A 346 -7.68 4.76 25.76
C GLN A 346 -8.59 5.76 24.99
N LYS A 347 -9.29 5.31 23.95
CA LYS A 347 -10.17 6.12 23.11
C LYS A 347 -11.56 6.25 23.75
N ASN A 348 -12.32 7.28 23.31
CA ASN A 348 -13.74 7.40 23.69
C ASN A 348 -14.57 6.24 23.12
N ASP A 349 -15.77 6.00 23.64
CA ASP A 349 -16.60 4.84 23.31
C ASP A 349 -16.93 4.71 21.82
N HIS A 350 -17.15 5.83 21.13
CA HIS A 350 -17.44 5.83 19.70
C HIS A 350 -16.19 5.42 18.89
N GLU A 351 -15.07 6.08 19.13
CA GLU A 351 -13.79 5.76 18.46
C GLU A 351 -13.31 4.34 18.79
N LYS A 352 -13.49 3.88 20.04
CA LYS A 352 -13.18 2.54 20.48
C LYS A 352 -13.97 1.50 19.69
N ARG A 353 -15.27 1.72 19.48
CA ARG A 353 -16.12 0.82 18.69
C ARG A 353 -15.64 0.73 17.24
N VAL A 354 -15.38 1.85 16.60
CA VAL A 354 -14.89 1.92 15.22
C VAL A 354 -13.52 1.23 15.10
N ALA A 355 -12.59 1.52 16.01
CA ALA A 355 -11.26 0.91 16.02
C ALA A 355 -11.30 -0.62 16.20
N ASN A 356 -12.19 -1.13 17.05
CA ASN A 356 -12.38 -2.57 17.23
C ASN A 356 -12.94 -3.26 15.99
N ILE A 357 -13.88 -2.64 15.25
CA ILE A 357 -14.39 -3.17 13.99
C ILE A 357 -13.26 -3.29 12.96
N ARG A 358 -12.41 -2.27 12.83
CA ARG A 358 -11.27 -2.26 11.91
C ARG A 358 -10.22 -3.30 12.27
N LEU A 359 -9.89 -3.41 13.57
CA LEU A 359 -8.98 -4.44 14.06
C LEU A 359 -9.51 -5.84 13.78
N SER A 360 -10.80 -6.09 14.05
CA SER A 360 -11.45 -7.37 13.77
C SER A 360 -11.39 -7.74 12.28
N SER A 361 -11.55 -6.75 11.39
CA SER A 361 -11.43 -6.96 9.94
C SER A 361 -9.99 -7.32 9.53
N LEU A 362 -8.98 -6.69 10.14
CA LEU A 362 -7.59 -7.02 9.93
C LEU A 362 -7.24 -8.44 10.43
N LEU A 363 -7.76 -8.82 11.60
CA LEU A 363 -7.59 -10.17 12.14
C LEU A 363 -8.23 -11.21 11.21
N ARG A 364 -9.43 -10.94 10.71
CA ARG A 364 -10.10 -11.80 9.73
C ARG A 364 -9.26 -12.00 8.47
N LEU A 365 -8.60 -10.94 7.97
CA LEU A 365 -7.65 -11.04 6.86
C LEU A 365 -6.42 -11.89 7.23
N ALA A 366 -5.85 -11.66 8.43
CA ALA A 366 -4.64 -12.36 8.86
C ALA A 366 -4.86 -13.85 9.15
N GLU A 367 -6.08 -14.23 9.51
CA GLU A 367 -6.42 -15.60 9.96
C GLU A 367 -7.14 -16.42 8.89
N THR A 368 -7.59 -15.82 7.80
CA THR A 368 -8.36 -16.52 6.76
C THR A 368 -7.58 -17.68 6.13
N GLU A 369 -8.27 -18.76 5.83
CA GLU A 369 -7.74 -19.91 5.07
C GLU A 369 -8.09 -19.83 3.56
N VAL A 370 -9.03 -18.94 3.18
CA VAL A 370 -9.36 -18.68 1.78
C VAL A 370 -8.43 -17.62 1.19
N CYS A 371 -8.61 -17.32 -0.09
CA CYS A 371 -7.83 -16.26 -0.76
C CYS A 371 -7.80 -14.97 0.07
N ARG A 372 -6.60 -14.42 0.34
CA ARG A 372 -6.42 -13.18 1.13
C ARG A 372 -7.18 -11.98 0.55
N ARG A 373 -7.42 -11.99 -0.76
CA ARG A 373 -8.18 -10.91 -1.42
C ARG A 373 -9.64 -10.88 -1.02
N ILE A 374 -10.26 -12.01 -0.75
CA ILE A 374 -11.69 -12.08 -0.39
C ILE A 374 -12.00 -11.19 0.82
N PRO A 375 -11.44 -11.40 2.03
CA PRO A 375 -11.75 -10.54 3.17
C PRO A 375 -11.22 -9.10 3.01
N LEU A 376 -10.12 -8.89 2.28
CA LEU A 376 -9.57 -7.55 2.05
C LEU A 376 -10.50 -6.70 1.18
N LEU A 377 -10.96 -7.23 0.05
CA LEU A 377 -11.82 -6.50 -0.89
C LEU A 377 -13.24 -6.34 -0.35
N HIS A 378 -13.75 -7.38 0.32
CA HIS A 378 -15.05 -7.32 0.98
C HIS A 378 -15.13 -6.19 2.03
N TYR A 379 -14.03 -5.89 2.73
CA TYR A 379 -13.98 -4.77 3.67
C TYR A 379 -14.30 -3.42 3.00
N PHE A 380 -13.85 -3.23 1.75
CA PHE A 380 -14.12 -2.02 0.96
C PHE A 380 -15.45 -2.07 0.19
N GLY A 381 -16.26 -3.15 0.37
CA GLY A 381 -17.55 -3.34 -0.28
C GLY A 381 -17.43 -3.90 -1.69
N GLU A 382 -16.32 -4.58 -2.02
CA GLU A 382 -16.14 -5.26 -3.29
C GLU A 382 -16.24 -6.78 -3.12
N ASP A 383 -17.13 -7.40 -3.87
CA ASP A 383 -17.26 -8.85 -3.91
C ASP A 383 -16.22 -9.44 -4.87
N TYR A 384 -15.35 -10.30 -4.32
CA TYR A 384 -14.33 -11.00 -5.09
C TYR A 384 -14.74 -12.45 -5.33
N THR A 385 -15.11 -12.77 -6.58
CA THR A 385 -15.69 -14.06 -6.97
C THR A 385 -14.66 -15.09 -7.46
N ILE A 386 -13.38 -14.71 -7.55
CA ILE A 386 -12.31 -15.60 -8.00
C ILE A 386 -11.82 -16.43 -6.81
N ASP A 387 -11.96 -17.76 -6.90
CA ASP A 387 -11.55 -18.67 -5.82
C ASP A 387 -10.05 -18.62 -5.51
N LYS A 388 -9.21 -18.50 -6.54
CA LYS A 388 -7.75 -18.46 -6.42
C LYS A 388 -7.15 -17.31 -7.22
N CYS A 389 -6.53 -16.36 -6.54
CA CYS A 389 -5.86 -15.24 -7.20
C CYS A 389 -4.44 -15.58 -7.71
N ASN A 390 -3.85 -16.71 -7.30
CA ASN A 390 -2.46 -17.12 -7.57
C ASN A 390 -1.39 -16.09 -7.16
N MET A 391 -1.78 -15.10 -6.39
CA MET A 391 -0.95 -13.98 -5.91
C MET A 391 -1.12 -13.76 -4.40
N CYS A 392 -1.34 -14.83 -3.64
CA CYS A 392 -1.24 -14.82 -2.18
C CYS A 392 -0.80 -16.20 -1.67
N ASP A 393 -0.30 -16.23 -0.44
CA ASP A 393 0.18 -17.44 0.23
C ASP A 393 -0.87 -18.55 0.29
N ASN A 394 -2.12 -18.22 0.65
CA ASN A 394 -3.18 -19.22 0.75
C ASN A 394 -3.51 -19.87 -0.61
N CYS A 395 -3.44 -19.13 -1.72
CA CYS A 395 -3.72 -19.67 -3.05
C CYS A 395 -2.62 -20.57 -3.59
N LEU A 396 -1.36 -20.28 -3.21
CA LEU A 396 -0.18 -21.05 -3.63
C LEU A 396 0.18 -22.19 -2.66
N SER A 397 -0.36 -22.17 -1.44
CA SER A 397 -0.13 -23.29 -0.53
C SER A 397 -0.76 -24.56 -1.10
N GLU A 398 0.01 -25.64 -1.13
CA GLU A 398 -0.55 -26.96 -1.38
C GLU A 398 -1.68 -27.20 -0.38
N LYS A 399 -2.82 -27.74 -0.86
CA LYS A 399 -3.90 -28.16 0.03
C LYS A 399 -3.33 -29.21 0.95
N LYS A 400 -2.99 -28.84 2.18
CA LYS A 400 -2.59 -29.80 3.20
C LYS A 400 -3.76 -30.74 3.44
N GLU A 401 -3.50 -32.04 3.46
CA GLU A 401 -4.52 -33.02 3.77
C GLU A 401 -5.15 -32.69 5.13
N LEU A 402 -6.46 -32.64 5.15
CA LEU A 402 -7.21 -32.48 6.40
C LEU A 402 -7.22 -33.83 7.11
N VAL A 403 -6.77 -33.83 8.35
CA VAL A 403 -6.85 -34.99 9.24
C VAL A 403 -7.93 -34.76 10.29
N ASP A 404 -8.49 -35.82 10.82
CA ASP A 404 -9.42 -35.73 11.94
C ASP A 404 -8.66 -35.31 13.21
N ILE A 405 -8.92 -34.10 13.69
CA ILE A 405 -8.34 -33.52 14.91
C ILE A 405 -9.36 -33.38 16.04
N THR A 406 -10.45 -34.15 15.96
CA THR A 406 -11.54 -34.10 16.97
C THR A 406 -11.06 -34.40 18.35
N VAL A 407 -10.27 -35.47 18.53
CA VAL A 407 -9.72 -35.86 19.84
C VAL A 407 -8.79 -34.78 20.38
N ASP A 408 -7.99 -34.14 19.53
CA ASP A 408 -7.09 -33.06 19.96
C ASP A 408 -7.88 -31.80 20.35
N ALA A 409 -8.96 -31.50 19.62
CA ALA A 409 -9.88 -30.46 20.02
C ALA A 409 -10.53 -30.76 21.39
N GLN A 410 -11.01 -31.98 21.59
CA GLN A 410 -11.59 -32.41 22.89
C GLN A 410 -10.58 -32.29 24.04
N LYS A 411 -9.32 -32.69 23.84
CA LYS A 411 -8.25 -32.52 24.87
C LYS A 411 -8.05 -31.04 25.20
N PHE A 412 -7.94 -30.19 24.18
CA PHE A 412 -7.70 -28.77 24.38
C PHE A 412 -8.89 -28.07 25.05
N LEU A 413 -10.11 -28.29 24.56
CA LEU A 413 -11.34 -27.69 25.10
C LEU A 413 -11.60 -28.17 26.54
N SER A 414 -11.33 -29.45 26.84
CA SER A 414 -11.38 -29.98 28.21
C SER A 414 -10.39 -29.27 29.13
N CYS A 415 -9.18 -28.97 28.64
CA CYS A 415 -8.20 -28.23 29.41
C CYS A 415 -8.66 -26.78 29.64
N VAL A 416 -9.22 -26.09 28.62
CA VAL A 416 -9.84 -24.76 28.79
C VAL A 416 -10.88 -24.77 29.90
N LYS A 417 -11.79 -25.75 29.90
CA LYS A 417 -12.86 -25.84 30.90
C LYS A 417 -12.33 -26.13 32.31
N ARG A 418 -11.41 -27.09 32.45
CA ARG A 418 -10.87 -27.51 33.75
C ARG A 418 -9.95 -26.46 34.38
N THR A 419 -9.38 -25.56 33.63
CA THR A 419 -8.60 -24.41 34.14
C THR A 419 -9.48 -23.17 34.40
N GLY A 420 -10.82 -23.31 34.34
CA GLY A 420 -11.77 -22.26 34.71
C GLY A 420 -11.97 -21.17 33.63
N GLU A 421 -11.55 -21.40 32.39
CA GLU A 421 -11.72 -20.45 31.27
C GLU A 421 -11.04 -19.08 31.52
N THR A 422 -9.98 -19.06 32.34
CA THR A 422 -9.27 -17.83 32.75
C THR A 422 -7.84 -17.74 32.23
N PHE A 423 -7.38 -18.74 31.46
CA PHE A 423 -6.02 -18.79 30.93
C PHE A 423 -5.95 -18.73 29.42
N GLY A 424 -4.87 -18.14 28.93
CA GLY A 424 -4.58 -18.07 27.48
C GLY A 424 -3.91 -19.35 26.97
N SER A 425 -3.85 -19.48 25.63
CA SER A 425 -3.39 -20.65 24.90
C SER A 425 -2.04 -21.21 25.41
N ASN A 426 -1.03 -20.36 25.61
CA ASN A 426 0.30 -20.83 26.04
C ASN A 426 0.28 -21.58 27.38
N HIS A 427 -0.49 -21.09 28.35
CA HIS A 427 -0.61 -21.77 29.66
C HIS A 427 -1.33 -23.11 29.51
N LEU A 428 -2.40 -23.17 28.73
CA LEU A 428 -3.14 -24.41 28.47
C LEU A 428 -2.27 -25.44 27.74
N ILE A 429 -1.43 -25.00 26.80
CA ILE A 429 -0.46 -25.85 26.10
C ILE A 429 0.59 -26.39 27.09
N ASP A 430 1.08 -25.57 28.03
CA ASP A 430 2.01 -26.00 29.05
C ASP A 430 1.37 -27.04 29.97
N VAL A 431 0.09 -26.92 30.33
CA VAL A 431 -0.67 -27.95 31.08
C VAL A 431 -0.81 -29.23 30.27
N LEU A 432 -1.27 -29.15 29.00
CA LEU A 432 -1.45 -30.32 28.13
C LEU A 432 -0.15 -31.10 27.91
N ARG A 433 0.98 -30.39 27.87
CA ARG A 433 2.31 -30.99 27.68
C ARG A 433 3.01 -31.46 28.95
N GLY A 434 2.34 -31.42 30.12
CA GLY A 434 2.95 -31.85 31.38
C GLY A 434 4.12 -30.94 31.82
N SER A 435 4.08 -29.66 31.54
CA SER A 435 5.16 -28.72 31.83
C SER A 435 5.30 -28.44 33.32
N GLN A 436 6.53 -28.44 33.83
CA GLN A 436 6.89 -28.06 35.21
C GLN A 436 6.99 -26.53 35.39
N ALA A 437 6.42 -25.74 34.47
CA ALA A 437 6.47 -24.29 34.53
C ALA A 437 5.90 -23.77 35.86
N LYS A 438 6.58 -22.79 36.49
CA LYS A 438 6.21 -22.21 37.79
C LYS A 438 4.73 -21.84 37.87
N LYS A 439 4.15 -21.32 36.83
CA LYS A 439 2.74 -20.93 36.75
C LYS A 439 1.79 -22.13 36.78
N VAL A 440 2.14 -23.27 36.15
CA VAL A 440 1.34 -24.51 36.17
C VAL A 440 1.29 -25.10 37.58
N LEU A 441 2.42 -25.10 38.27
CA LEU A 441 2.53 -25.60 39.65
C LEU A 441 1.80 -24.67 40.64
N GLN A 442 1.96 -23.37 40.50
CA GLN A 442 1.35 -22.37 41.38
C GLN A 442 -0.18 -22.43 41.38
N PHE A 443 -0.80 -22.65 40.22
CA PHE A 443 -2.27 -22.79 40.12
C PHE A 443 -2.76 -24.22 40.35
N GLY A 444 -1.88 -25.15 40.64
CA GLY A 444 -2.23 -26.55 40.92
C GLY A 444 -2.68 -27.34 39.69
N HIS A 445 -2.45 -26.81 38.47
CA HIS A 445 -2.92 -27.43 37.24
C HIS A 445 -2.18 -28.73 36.87
N HIS A 446 -1.05 -29.02 37.49
CA HIS A 446 -0.37 -30.32 37.41
C HIS A 446 -1.19 -31.48 38.00
N LYS A 447 -2.27 -31.18 38.76
CA LYS A 447 -3.18 -32.18 39.34
C LYS A 447 -4.42 -32.43 38.47
N LEU A 448 -4.62 -31.68 37.39
CA LEU A 448 -5.76 -31.85 36.53
C LEU A 448 -5.62 -33.12 35.68
N SER A 449 -6.75 -33.78 35.38
CA SER A 449 -6.76 -34.95 34.49
C SER A 449 -6.33 -34.61 33.02
N THR A 450 -6.24 -33.34 32.71
CA THR A 450 -5.75 -32.84 31.41
C THR A 450 -4.24 -32.52 31.40
N TYR A 451 -3.55 -32.73 32.53
CA TYR A 451 -2.11 -32.55 32.58
C TYR A 451 -1.37 -33.70 31.91
N GLY A 452 -0.50 -33.36 30.93
CA GLY A 452 0.31 -34.33 30.20
C GLY A 452 -0.41 -35.11 29.08
N ILE A 453 -1.73 -34.99 28.91
CA ILE A 453 -2.47 -35.77 27.89
C ILE A 453 -2.15 -35.36 26.44
N GLY A 454 -1.39 -34.31 26.26
CA GLY A 454 -1.00 -33.73 24.98
C GLY A 454 0.50 -33.76 24.72
N GLU A 455 1.28 -34.62 25.40
CA GLU A 455 2.74 -34.71 25.24
C GLU A 455 3.18 -35.16 23.82
N ASN A 456 2.29 -35.85 23.09
CA ASN A 456 2.52 -36.32 21.74
C ASN A 456 2.76 -35.21 20.70
N TYR A 457 2.36 -33.96 21.03
CA TYR A 457 2.61 -32.81 20.19
C TYR A 457 3.61 -31.84 20.80
N SER A 458 4.42 -31.22 19.94
CA SER A 458 5.29 -30.11 20.31
C SER A 458 4.46 -28.87 20.68
N LYS A 459 5.08 -27.93 21.41
CA LYS A 459 4.45 -26.64 21.73
C LYS A 459 3.96 -25.91 20.47
N LYS A 460 4.74 -25.96 19.38
CA LYS A 460 4.40 -25.33 18.08
C LYS A 460 3.17 -25.97 17.43
N GLN A 461 3.07 -27.30 17.46
CA GLN A 461 1.90 -28.01 16.93
C GLN A 461 0.63 -27.70 17.73
N TRP A 462 0.72 -27.67 19.07
CA TRP A 462 -0.41 -27.23 19.89
C TRP A 462 -0.82 -25.78 19.68
N GLN A 463 0.14 -24.88 19.45
CA GLN A 463 -0.15 -23.50 19.08
C GLN A 463 -0.90 -23.43 17.73
N GLN A 464 -0.52 -24.25 16.77
CA GLN A 464 -1.20 -24.34 15.49
C GLN A 464 -2.62 -24.90 15.63
N LEU A 465 -2.80 -25.98 16.40
CA LEU A 465 -4.11 -26.57 16.67
C LEU A 465 -5.02 -25.59 17.43
N SER A 466 -4.53 -24.91 18.44
CA SER A 466 -5.32 -23.95 19.22
C SER A 466 -5.82 -22.79 18.35
N ARG A 467 -5.01 -22.32 17.39
CA ARG A 467 -5.44 -21.32 16.41
C ARG A 467 -6.57 -21.84 15.52
N GLN A 468 -6.46 -23.08 15.04
CA GLN A 468 -7.53 -23.70 14.23
C GLN A 468 -8.83 -23.84 15.05
N PHE A 469 -8.75 -24.19 16.33
CA PHE A 469 -9.93 -24.30 17.20
C PHE A 469 -10.61 -22.93 17.41
N LEU A 470 -9.84 -21.86 17.59
CA LEU A 470 -10.36 -20.48 17.61
C LEU A 470 -11.03 -20.13 16.28
N HIS A 471 -10.36 -20.41 15.18
CA HIS A 471 -10.83 -20.10 13.82
C HIS A 471 -12.13 -20.82 13.46
N LYS A 472 -12.23 -22.09 13.90
CA LYS A 472 -13.43 -22.90 13.71
C LYS A 472 -14.58 -22.51 14.66
N GLY A 473 -14.34 -21.53 15.53
CA GLY A 473 -15.32 -21.01 16.47
C GLY A 473 -15.66 -21.98 17.60
N LEU A 474 -14.75 -22.89 17.96
CA LEU A 474 -14.94 -23.80 19.09
C LEU A 474 -14.74 -23.10 20.44
N MET A 475 -13.99 -22.04 20.43
CA MET A 475 -13.72 -21.18 21.58
C MET A 475 -13.58 -19.74 21.14
N VAL A 476 -13.73 -18.80 22.04
CA VAL A 476 -13.49 -17.39 21.87
C VAL A 476 -12.39 -16.93 22.81
N GLN A 477 -11.60 -15.98 22.36
CA GLN A 477 -10.59 -15.37 23.20
C GLN A 477 -11.17 -14.11 23.84
N ASP A 478 -11.10 -14.06 25.17
CA ASP A 478 -11.40 -12.84 25.92
C ASP A 478 -10.40 -11.77 25.54
N MET A 479 -10.90 -10.64 25.14
CA MET A 479 -10.11 -9.62 24.49
C MET A 479 -9.35 -8.75 25.50
N GLU A 480 -9.74 -8.77 26.76
CA GLU A 480 -9.09 -8.01 27.83
C GLU A 480 -7.95 -8.80 28.48
N PHE A 481 -8.20 -10.07 28.77
CA PHE A 481 -7.25 -10.91 29.54
C PHE A 481 -6.55 -11.95 28.66
N GLY A 482 -6.97 -12.13 27.41
CA GLY A 482 -6.42 -13.14 26.51
C GLY A 482 -6.80 -14.58 26.89
N SER A 483 -7.72 -14.77 27.83
CA SER A 483 -8.23 -16.07 28.27
C SER A 483 -9.14 -16.69 27.21
N LEU A 484 -9.21 -18.02 27.19
CA LEU A 484 -10.04 -18.75 26.23
C LEU A 484 -11.31 -19.26 26.94
N LYS A 485 -12.45 -19.09 26.28
CA LYS A 485 -13.78 -19.55 26.74
C LYS A 485 -14.43 -20.41 25.67
N LEU A 486 -15.15 -21.45 26.08
CA LEU A 486 -15.87 -22.33 25.14
C LEU A 486 -17.09 -21.63 24.53
N THR A 487 -17.35 -21.96 23.29
CA THR A 487 -18.62 -21.62 22.60
C THR A 487 -19.62 -22.78 22.66
N ALA A 488 -20.87 -22.57 22.22
CA ALA A 488 -21.82 -23.66 22.04
C ALA A 488 -21.24 -24.76 21.12
N LYS A 489 -20.63 -24.39 20.01
CA LYS A 489 -19.96 -25.31 19.09
C LYS A 489 -18.80 -26.10 19.73
N GLY A 490 -18.05 -25.47 20.66
CA GLY A 490 -17.02 -26.14 21.44
C GLY A 490 -17.60 -27.21 22.37
N TRP A 491 -18.79 -26.96 22.91
CA TRP A 491 -19.51 -27.95 23.73
C TRP A 491 -20.02 -29.13 22.89
N ASP A 492 -20.46 -28.90 21.65
CA ASP A 492 -20.88 -29.97 20.73
C ASP A 492 -19.72 -30.91 20.41
N VAL A 493 -18.50 -30.39 20.25
CA VAL A 493 -17.28 -31.20 20.09
C VAL A 493 -16.98 -32.04 21.33
N LEU A 494 -17.15 -31.46 22.52
CA LEU A 494 -16.92 -32.19 23.78
C LEU A 494 -17.92 -33.32 24.03
N LYS A 495 -19.13 -33.21 23.44
CA LYS A 495 -20.19 -34.23 23.52
C LYS A 495 -20.08 -35.28 22.40
N ASP A 496 -19.06 -35.17 21.53
CA ASP A 496 -18.84 -36.02 20.36
C ASP A 496 -19.90 -35.89 19.27
N ASP A 497 -20.67 -34.80 19.29
CA ASP A 497 -21.72 -34.49 18.31
C ASP A 497 -21.16 -33.87 17.01
N LEU A 498 -19.89 -33.40 17.03
CA LEU A 498 -19.26 -32.68 15.91
C LEU A 498 -17.82 -33.12 15.69
N LYS A 499 -17.53 -33.66 14.49
CA LYS A 499 -16.16 -33.95 14.06
C LYS A 499 -15.45 -32.71 13.53
N ILE A 500 -14.16 -32.61 13.86
CA ILE A 500 -13.31 -31.50 13.48
C ILE A 500 -12.17 -31.99 12.60
N TRP A 501 -12.14 -31.46 11.40
CA TRP A 501 -11.07 -31.69 10.43
C TRP A 501 -10.10 -30.50 10.44
N GLY A 502 -8.80 -30.74 10.44
CA GLY A 502 -7.79 -29.68 10.48
C GLY A 502 -6.45 -30.14 9.93
N GLN A 503 -5.48 -29.25 10.00
CA GLN A 503 -4.13 -29.48 9.48
C GLN A 503 -3.17 -29.75 10.62
N LEU A 504 -2.37 -30.80 10.49
CA LEU A 504 -1.23 -31.10 11.37
C LEU A 504 0.06 -30.97 10.54
N GLU A 505 0.96 -30.05 10.93
CA GLU A 505 2.30 -30.06 10.34
C GLU A 505 3.04 -31.32 10.80
N GLN A 506 3.26 -32.25 9.89
CA GLN A 506 4.30 -33.26 10.03
C GLN A 506 5.65 -32.55 10.06
N LYS A 507 6.62 -33.07 10.88
CA LYS A 507 7.98 -32.53 11.05
C LYS A 507 8.50 -31.86 9.76
N ALA A 508 8.94 -30.62 9.92
CA ALA A 508 9.40 -29.76 8.85
C ALA A 508 10.20 -30.48 7.77
N ALA A 509 9.57 -30.77 6.65
CA ALA A 509 10.25 -30.59 5.39
C ALA A 509 10.52 -29.10 5.29
N SER A 510 11.77 -28.73 5.06
CA SER A 510 12.23 -27.37 4.81
C SER A 510 11.17 -26.60 4.03
N ALA A 511 10.87 -25.38 4.48
CA ALA A 511 9.98 -24.48 3.74
C ALA A 511 10.33 -24.60 2.26
N PRO A 512 9.34 -24.73 1.36
CA PRO A 512 9.64 -24.79 -0.05
C PRO A 512 10.43 -23.53 -0.37
N THR A 513 11.71 -23.71 -0.66
CA THR A 513 12.56 -22.69 -1.23
C THR A 513 11.94 -22.43 -2.60
N VAL A 514 11.05 -21.46 -2.66
CA VAL A 514 10.65 -20.89 -3.94
C VAL A 514 11.93 -20.25 -4.48
N LYS A 515 12.68 -21.03 -5.27
CA LYS A 515 13.76 -20.54 -6.12
C LYS A 515 13.13 -19.81 -7.32
N GLU A 516 12.24 -18.87 -7.08
CA GLU A 516 11.84 -17.95 -8.13
C GLU A 516 12.53 -16.62 -7.82
N THR A 517 13.56 -16.33 -8.59
CA THR A 517 13.93 -14.95 -8.87
C THR A 517 12.67 -14.27 -9.34
N VAL A 518 12.15 -13.35 -8.52
CA VAL A 518 10.94 -12.58 -8.85
C VAL A 518 11.23 -11.83 -10.14
N LYS A 519 10.68 -12.28 -11.27
CA LYS A 519 10.69 -11.49 -12.50
C LYS A 519 9.90 -10.23 -12.22
N LEU A 520 10.45 -9.06 -12.55
CA LEU A 520 9.80 -7.76 -12.33
C LEU A 520 8.51 -7.62 -13.15
N ASP A 521 8.44 -8.27 -14.30
CA ASP A 521 7.25 -8.34 -15.14
C ASP A 521 7.14 -9.75 -15.76
N ASP A 522 6.00 -10.06 -16.36
CA ASP A 522 5.82 -11.25 -17.20
C ASP A 522 6.55 -11.11 -18.55
N LEU A 523 6.99 -9.89 -18.89
CA LEU A 523 7.80 -9.59 -20.07
C LEU A 523 9.23 -10.10 -19.86
N ASP A 524 9.72 -10.86 -20.82
CA ASP A 524 11.12 -11.30 -20.85
C ASP A 524 12.00 -10.15 -21.34
N TYR A 525 12.95 -9.72 -20.51
CA TYR A 525 13.83 -8.58 -20.78
C TYR A 525 15.28 -8.89 -20.42
N ASP A 526 16.20 -8.19 -21.04
CA ASP A 526 17.63 -8.29 -20.78
C ASP A 526 18.00 -7.58 -19.47
N ARG A 527 18.42 -8.35 -18.48
CA ARG A 527 18.73 -7.85 -17.13
C ARG A 527 19.99 -7.00 -17.09
N GLU A 528 20.99 -7.35 -17.90
CA GLU A 528 22.24 -6.60 -17.94
C GLU A 528 21.99 -5.22 -18.55
N LEU A 529 21.28 -5.14 -19.67
CA LEU A 529 20.86 -3.87 -20.24
C LEU A 529 19.99 -3.06 -19.26
N PHE A 530 19.07 -3.70 -18.58
CA PHE A 530 18.23 -3.03 -17.58
C PHE A 530 19.07 -2.34 -16.50
N GLU A 531 20.10 -3.00 -15.94
CA GLU A 531 20.97 -2.40 -14.92
C GLU A 531 21.84 -1.26 -15.50
N ILE A 532 22.29 -1.38 -16.73
CA ILE A 532 23.00 -0.30 -17.44
C ILE A 532 22.07 0.92 -17.58
N LEU A 533 20.84 0.73 -18.07
CA LEU A 533 19.86 1.81 -18.22
C LEU A 533 19.47 2.42 -16.87
N ARG A 534 19.37 1.60 -15.82
CA ARG A 534 19.09 2.07 -14.46
C ARG A 534 20.21 2.97 -13.93
N LYS A 535 21.47 2.60 -14.17
CA LYS A 535 22.63 3.41 -13.82
C LYS A 535 22.65 4.73 -14.60
N THR A 536 22.48 4.69 -15.91
CA THR A 536 22.38 5.89 -16.78
C THR A 536 21.26 6.83 -16.31
N ARG A 537 20.09 6.27 -15.98
CA ARG A 537 18.97 7.04 -15.42
C ARG A 537 19.35 7.72 -14.10
N LYS A 538 20.05 7.02 -13.22
CA LYS A 538 20.48 7.56 -11.92
C LYS A 538 21.46 8.73 -12.12
N GLU A 539 22.43 8.60 -12.99
CA GLU A 539 23.40 9.66 -13.31
C GLU A 539 22.70 10.92 -13.83
N LEU A 540 21.78 10.78 -14.78
CA LEU A 540 20.97 11.90 -15.29
C LEU A 540 20.06 12.53 -14.23
N ALA A 541 19.53 11.72 -13.33
CA ALA A 541 18.67 12.18 -12.24
C ALA A 541 19.46 13.02 -11.23
N ASP A 542 20.67 12.59 -10.89
CA ASP A 542 21.58 13.31 -9.99
C ASP A 542 22.03 14.65 -10.59
N GLU A 543 22.38 14.68 -11.88
CA GLU A 543 22.69 15.92 -12.61
C GLU A 543 21.50 16.90 -12.66
N ALA A 544 20.30 16.38 -12.87
CA ALA A 544 19.08 17.19 -12.93
C ALA A 544 18.51 17.56 -11.54
N GLY A 545 19.05 16.99 -10.46
CA GLY A 545 18.56 17.21 -9.10
C GLY A 545 17.19 16.61 -8.82
N VAL A 546 16.75 15.60 -9.59
CA VAL A 546 15.40 15.00 -9.51
C VAL A 546 15.47 13.52 -9.15
N PRO A 547 14.38 12.92 -8.63
CA PRO A 547 14.29 11.47 -8.43
C PRO A 547 14.43 10.68 -9.74
N PRO A 548 15.10 9.52 -9.76
CA PRO A 548 15.32 8.72 -10.97
C PRO A 548 14.03 8.36 -11.73
N PHE A 549 12.96 8.04 -11.04
CA PHE A 549 11.68 7.67 -11.64
C PHE A 549 10.97 8.85 -12.36
N VAL A 550 11.36 10.09 -12.07
CA VAL A 550 10.85 11.28 -12.78
C VAL A 550 11.36 11.29 -14.21
N ILE A 551 12.59 10.81 -14.44
CA ILE A 551 13.14 10.62 -15.79
C ILE A 551 12.37 9.49 -16.48
N PHE A 552 12.53 8.25 -16.00
CA PHE A 552 11.78 7.09 -16.47
C PHE A 552 11.47 6.12 -15.32
N ALA A 553 10.25 5.55 -15.29
CA ALA A 553 9.87 4.51 -14.35
C ALA A 553 10.61 3.19 -14.67
N ASP A 554 10.72 2.27 -13.70
CA ASP A 554 11.32 0.95 -13.93
C ASP A 554 10.61 0.18 -15.04
N LYS A 555 9.27 0.27 -15.13
CA LYS A 555 8.51 -0.34 -16.22
C LYS A 555 8.96 0.16 -17.61
N THR A 556 9.29 1.45 -17.72
CA THR A 556 9.83 2.02 -18.95
C THR A 556 11.19 1.39 -19.30
N LEU A 557 12.08 1.23 -18.30
CA LEU A 557 13.38 0.60 -18.51
C LEU A 557 13.26 -0.90 -18.84
N VAL A 558 12.31 -1.60 -18.23
CA VAL A 558 12.00 -3.00 -18.56
C VAL A 558 11.59 -3.12 -20.01
N GLU A 559 10.70 -2.26 -20.51
CA GLU A 559 10.31 -2.27 -21.92
C GLU A 559 11.48 -1.89 -22.84
N MET A 560 12.32 -0.92 -22.48
CA MET A 560 13.54 -0.60 -23.23
C MET A 560 14.49 -1.81 -23.34
N ALA A 561 14.66 -2.56 -22.25
CA ALA A 561 15.49 -3.75 -22.21
C ALA A 561 14.85 -4.99 -22.86
N ALA A 562 13.57 -4.96 -23.17
CA ALA A 562 12.87 -6.03 -23.88
C ALA A 562 12.77 -5.77 -25.39
N TYR A 563 12.53 -4.52 -25.80
CA TYR A 563 12.30 -4.14 -27.19
C TYR A 563 13.52 -3.53 -27.88
N PHE A 564 14.54 -3.09 -27.14
CA PHE A 564 15.80 -2.51 -27.63
C PHE A 564 15.61 -1.36 -28.62
N PRO A 565 14.83 -0.30 -28.30
CA PRO A 565 14.50 0.76 -29.26
C PRO A 565 15.75 1.56 -29.66
N GLN A 566 16.05 1.63 -30.97
CA GLN A 566 17.21 2.32 -31.54
C GLN A 566 16.78 3.50 -32.45
N SER A 567 15.50 3.57 -32.82
CA SER A 567 14.91 4.67 -33.60
C SER A 567 14.03 5.56 -32.72
N SER A 568 13.85 6.84 -33.13
CA SER A 568 12.99 7.77 -32.38
C SER A 568 11.53 7.32 -32.31
N ASP A 569 11.03 6.67 -33.36
CA ASP A 569 9.65 6.20 -33.44
C ASP A 569 9.44 5.03 -32.48
N ASN A 570 10.30 4.00 -32.51
CA ASN A 570 10.24 2.87 -31.59
C ASN A 570 10.48 3.29 -30.12
N PHE A 571 11.31 4.31 -29.89
CA PHE A 571 11.52 4.87 -28.57
C PHE A 571 10.27 5.58 -28.02
N LEU A 572 9.51 6.27 -28.88
CA LEU A 572 8.23 6.90 -28.51
C LEU A 572 7.11 5.88 -28.24
N ASP A 573 7.24 4.64 -28.72
CA ASP A 573 6.29 3.57 -28.44
C ASP A 573 6.51 2.90 -27.07
N ILE A 574 7.62 3.18 -26.41
CA ILE A 574 7.90 2.65 -25.07
C ILE A 574 6.98 3.31 -24.03
N HIS A 575 6.39 2.51 -23.16
CA HIS A 575 5.51 2.97 -22.10
C HIS A 575 6.14 4.08 -21.23
N GLY A 576 5.44 5.18 -21.06
CA GLY A 576 5.90 6.31 -20.24
C GLY A 576 6.90 7.25 -20.93
N VAL A 577 7.14 7.08 -22.23
CA VAL A 577 7.98 7.97 -23.05
C VAL A 577 7.10 8.98 -23.80
N GLY A 578 6.92 10.17 -23.22
CA GLY A 578 6.28 11.29 -23.88
C GLY A 578 7.27 12.11 -24.72
N LYS A 579 6.76 12.93 -25.68
CA LYS A 579 7.58 13.75 -26.61
C LYS A 579 8.63 14.61 -25.90
N VAL A 580 8.31 15.19 -24.75
CA VAL A 580 9.25 16.06 -23.99
C VAL A 580 10.40 15.24 -23.45
N LYS A 581 10.12 14.08 -22.83
CA LYS A 581 11.13 13.18 -22.28
C LYS A 581 11.98 12.54 -23.39
N ALA A 582 11.37 12.15 -24.50
CA ALA A 582 12.09 11.64 -25.67
C ALA A 582 13.09 12.68 -26.21
N LYS A 583 12.66 13.93 -26.37
CA LYS A 583 13.54 15.03 -26.81
C LYS A 583 14.67 15.31 -25.83
N LYS A 584 14.40 15.23 -24.51
CA LYS A 584 15.37 15.58 -23.45
C LYS A 584 16.37 14.47 -23.17
N PHE A 585 15.93 13.23 -23.16
CA PHE A 585 16.72 12.09 -22.68
C PHE A 585 16.90 10.98 -23.74
N GLY A 586 16.05 10.93 -24.77
CA GLY A 586 15.97 9.81 -25.72
C GLY A 586 17.27 9.53 -26.45
N THR A 587 17.99 10.58 -26.89
CA THR A 587 19.26 10.41 -27.62
C THR A 587 20.27 9.60 -26.82
N LEU A 588 20.45 9.91 -25.54
CA LEU A 588 21.39 9.18 -24.68
C LEU A 588 20.98 7.73 -24.45
N PHE A 589 19.69 7.49 -24.15
CA PHE A 589 19.22 6.13 -23.91
C PHE A 589 19.32 5.29 -25.20
N MET A 590 18.94 5.81 -26.34
CA MET A 590 19.09 5.10 -27.63
C MET A 590 20.55 4.83 -27.98
N GLN A 591 21.49 5.72 -27.64
CA GLN A 591 22.93 5.48 -27.81
C GLN A 591 23.42 4.33 -26.92
N VAL A 592 23.03 4.31 -25.64
CA VAL A 592 23.36 3.22 -24.71
C VAL A 592 22.82 1.89 -25.20
N ILE A 593 21.53 1.86 -25.60
CA ILE A 593 20.88 0.65 -26.14
C ILE A 593 21.58 0.20 -27.44
N GLY A 594 21.83 1.13 -28.37
CA GLY A 594 22.49 0.82 -29.65
C GLY A 594 23.92 0.31 -29.47
N SER A 595 24.70 0.83 -28.49
CA SER A 595 26.02 0.27 -28.15
C SER A 595 25.89 -1.16 -27.63
N TYR A 596 25.03 -1.37 -26.64
CA TYR A 596 24.79 -2.68 -26.08
C TYR A 596 24.36 -3.71 -27.14
N CYS A 597 23.45 -3.32 -28.01
CA CYS A 597 22.96 -4.18 -29.09
C CYS A 597 24.07 -4.56 -30.08
N ARG A 598 24.95 -3.62 -30.45
CA ARG A 598 26.13 -3.91 -31.32
C ARG A 598 27.09 -4.89 -30.64
N ASP A 599 27.41 -4.67 -29.37
CA ASP A 599 28.37 -5.49 -28.64
C ASP A 599 27.86 -6.92 -28.41
N ASN A 600 26.55 -7.10 -28.30
CA ASN A 600 25.90 -8.39 -28.04
C ASN A 600 25.18 -8.97 -29.27
N GLN A 601 25.29 -8.35 -30.46
CA GLN A 601 24.63 -8.78 -31.71
C GLN A 601 23.11 -8.95 -31.60
N ILE A 602 22.45 -8.04 -30.83
CA ILE A 602 21.01 -8.03 -30.60
C ILE A 602 20.33 -7.10 -31.61
N GLN A 603 19.23 -7.56 -32.20
CA GLN A 603 18.39 -6.73 -33.09
C GLN A 603 17.27 -6.02 -32.32
N GLU A 604 16.87 -4.85 -32.78
CA GLU A 604 15.70 -4.12 -32.30
C GLU A 604 14.43 -4.98 -32.48
N ARG A 605 13.56 -4.97 -31.47
CA ARG A 605 12.25 -5.64 -31.51
C ARG A 605 11.18 -4.56 -31.45
N PRO A 606 10.44 -4.26 -32.54
CA PRO A 606 9.37 -3.26 -32.47
C PRO A 606 8.25 -3.74 -31.56
N LYS A 607 7.77 -2.87 -30.67
CA LYS A 607 6.66 -3.17 -29.77
C LYS A 607 5.35 -3.34 -30.52
N ASN A 608 5.16 -2.55 -31.58
CA ASN A 608 4.02 -2.58 -32.48
C ASN A 608 4.53 -2.91 -33.89
N PRO A 609 4.73 -4.19 -34.25
CA PRO A 609 5.17 -4.52 -35.59
C PRO A 609 4.14 -4.05 -36.62
N PRO A 610 4.57 -3.55 -37.80
CA PRO A 610 3.64 -3.23 -38.87
C PRO A 610 2.81 -4.46 -39.25
N PRO A 611 1.56 -4.28 -39.71
CA PRO A 611 0.59 -5.37 -39.92
C PRO A 611 1.05 -6.52 -40.85
N ASP A 612 2.14 -6.36 -41.57
CA ASP A 612 2.70 -7.36 -42.49
C ASP A 612 3.67 -8.38 -41.84
N PHE A 613 3.93 -8.30 -40.54
CA PHE A 613 4.83 -9.20 -39.83
C PHE A 613 4.13 -10.16 -38.83
N ALA A 614 2.81 -10.30 -38.87
CA ALA A 614 2.08 -11.32 -38.14
C ALA A 614 1.98 -12.59 -38.98
N GLY A 615 3.09 -13.32 -39.08
CA GLY A 615 3.19 -14.61 -39.72
C GLY A 615 3.70 -15.67 -38.73
#